data_c9268df413933aff69e74957b800c056
#
_entry.id   c9268df413933aff69e74957b800c056
#
_cell.length_a   1.000
_cell.length_b   1.000
_cell.length_c   1.000
_cell.angle_alpha   90.00
_cell.angle_beta   90.00
_cell.angle_gamma   90.00
#
_symmetry.space_group_name_H-M   'P 1'
#
loop_
_entity.id
_entity.type
_entity.pdbx_description
1 polymer ?
#
loop_
_entity_poly.entity_id
_entity_poly.type
_entity_poly.pdbx_seq_one_letter_code
_entity_poly.pdbx_strand_id
1 'polypeptide(L)'
;MAPFIPIIIVICVAATIGFLVYYFSLKQRIIRKLKTINIKPIGSLKTNELSKITGKALHVKEPLLAPFSKRPCIFYSIKIEERKSSGKSSHWKTIYKEDKFQDFFVERNGDYVIVQPKQNPKNYLSHLVVDKKETSGTFKDPSPEFEELLKSYHINTTGFLGFNK
;
A
#
# COMPACT_ATOMS: atom_id res chain seq x y z
N MET A 1 14.68 -48.86 -2.45
CA MET A 1 13.58 -47.84 -2.45
C MET A 1 14.08 -46.61 -3.15
N ALA A 2 13.34 -46.07 -4.12
CA ALA A 2 13.83 -45.01 -5.00
C ALA A 2 14.17 -43.75 -4.19
N PRO A 3 15.38 -43.18 -4.29
CA PRO A 3 15.81 -42.00 -3.52
C PRO A 3 15.02 -40.74 -3.84
N PHE A 4 14.13 -40.81 -4.84
CA PHE A 4 13.32 -39.67 -5.30
C PHE A 4 12.04 -39.42 -4.48
N ILE A 5 11.57 -40.40 -3.71
CA ILE A 5 10.32 -40.28 -2.92
C ILE A 5 10.39 -39.14 -1.90
N PRO A 6 11.46 -38.97 -1.08
CA PRO A 6 11.53 -37.88 -0.13
C PRO A 6 11.62 -36.50 -0.82
N ILE A 7 12.25 -36.43 -1.98
CA ILE A 7 12.35 -35.17 -2.75
C ILE A 7 10.98 -34.74 -3.25
N ILE A 8 10.19 -35.69 -3.78
CA ILE A 8 8.83 -35.41 -4.26
C ILE A 8 7.93 -34.95 -3.10
N ILE A 9 8.04 -35.56 -1.93
CA ILE A 9 7.27 -35.15 -0.75
C ILE A 9 7.62 -33.70 -0.36
N VAL A 10 8.89 -33.34 -0.31
CA VAL A 10 9.33 -31.98 0.02
C VAL A 10 8.78 -30.96 -0.99
N ILE A 11 8.83 -31.27 -2.29
CA ILE A 11 8.29 -30.40 -3.35
C ILE A 11 6.77 -30.23 -3.18
N CYS A 12 6.02 -31.32 -2.93
CA CYS A 12 4.58 -31.26 -2.73
C CYS A 12 4.22 -30.42 -1.49
N VAL A 13 4.93 -30.56 -0.39
CA VAL A 13 4.73 -29.76 0.82
C VAL A 13 5.01 -28.28 0.55
N ALA A 14 6.13 -27.97 -0.10
CA ALA A 14 6.46 -26.59 -0.45
C ALA A 14 5.42 -25.95 -1.39
N ALA A 15 4.97 -26.68 -2.40
CA ALA A 15 3.91 -26.23 -3.32
C ALA A 15 2.58 -26.00 -2.58
N THR A 16 2.21 -26.88 -1.66
CA THR A 16 1.00 -26.74 -0.86
C THR A 16 1.06 -25.49 0.03
N ILE A 17 2.19 -25.27 0.72
CA ILE A 17 2.40 -24.07 1.54
C ILE A 17 2.32 -22.81 0.67
N GLY A 18 2.99 -22.77 -0.47
CA GLY A 18 2.96 -21.66 -1.41
C GLY A 18 1.55 -21.36 -1.92
N PHE A 19 0.79 -22.40 -2.25
CA PHE A 19 -0.61 -22.28 -2.64
C PHE A 19 -1.49 -21.71 -1.52
N LEU A 20 -1.34 -22.17 -0.29
CA LEU A 20 -2.09 -21.67 0.86
C LEU A 20 -1.77 -20.19 1.12
N VAL A 21 -0.50 -19.81 1.13
CA VAL A 21 -0.08 -18.40 1.30
C VAL A 21 -0.68 -17.51 0.22
N TYR A 22 -0.62 -17.95 -1.03
CA TYR A 22 -1.24 -17.21 -2.15
C TYR A 22 -2.76 -17.11 -1.98
N TYR A 23 -3.43 -18.22 -1.72
CA TYR A 23 -4.89 -18.30 -1.60
C TYR A 23 -5.43 -17.43 -0.45
N PHE A 24 -4.75 -17.41 0.69
CA PHE A 24 -5.14 -16.61 1.86
C PHE A 24 -4.55 -15.20 1.87
N SER A 25 -3.81 -14.80 0.83
CA SER A 25 -3.27 -13.45 0.74
C SER A 25 -4.37 -12.39 0.79
N LEU A 26 -4.05 -11.21 1.36
CA LEU A 26 -4.99 -10.09 1.47
C LEU A 26 -5.60 -9.72 0.11
N LYS A 27 -4.77 -9.68 -0.94
CA LYS A 27 -5.21 -9.41 -2.31
C LYS A 27 -6.31 -10.36 -2.78
N GLN A 28 -6.10 -11.68 -2.62
CA GLN A 28 -7.06 -12.67 -3.07
C GLN A 28 -8.36 -12.65 -2.24
N ARG A 29 -8.25 -12.37 -0.95
CA ARG A 29 -9.42 -12.22 -0.08
C ARG A 29 -10.29 -11.02 -0.52
N ILE A 30 -9.67 -9.87 -0.83
CA ILE A 30 -10.38 -8.69 -1.32
C ILE A 30 -11.05 -8.99 -2.67
N ILE A 31 -10.30 -9.58 -3.62
CA ILE A 31 -10.83 -9.91 -4.95
C ILE A 31 -12.02 -10.87 -4.84
N ARG A 32 -11.92 -11.93 -4.02
CA ARG A 32 -13.04 -12.86 -3.82
C ARG A 32 -14.27 -12.14 -3.25
N LYS A 33 -14.09 -11.32 -2.22
CA LYS A 33 -15.20 -10.55 -1.64
C LYS A 33 -15.83 -9.60 -2.65
N LEU A 34 -15.01 -8.94 -3.48
CA LEU A 34 -15.53 -8.07 -4.53
C LEU A 34 -16.27 -8.83 -5.65
N LYS A 35 -15.91 -10.09 -5.92
CA LYS A 35 -16.61 -10.93 -6.92
C LYS A 35 -17.97 -11.41 -6.43
N THR A 36 -18.17 -11.62 -5.15
CA THR A 36 -19.44 -12.08 -4.59
C THR A 36 -20.50 -10.98 -4.49
N ILE A 37 -20.09 -9.70 -4.52
CA ILE A 37 -21.02 -8.58 -4.42
C ILE A 37 -21.31 -8.06 -5.82
N ASN A 38 -22.59 -8.04 -6.21
CA ASN A 38 -23.01 -7.49 -7.48
C ASN A 38 -22.84 -5.96 -7.50
N ILE A 39 -22.48 -5.43 -8.68
CA ILE A 39 -22.39 -3.99 -8.89
C ILE A 39 -23.81 -3.43 -8.96
N LYS A 40 -24.09 -2.41 -8.13
CA LYS A 40 -25.37 -1.71 -8.13
C LYS A 40 -25.27 -0.34 -8.78
N PRO A 41 -26.32 0.10 -9.49
CA PRO A 41 -26.46 1.50 -9.88
C PRO A 41 -26.53 2.41 -8.64
N ILE A 42 -26.03 3.63 -8.75
CA ILE A 42 -26.00 4.59 -7.63
C ILE A 42 -27.41 4.88 -7.12
N GLY A 43 -28.37 5.07 -8.00
CA GLY A 43 -29.77 5.34 -7.64
C GLY A 43 -30.51 4.18 -6.94
N SER A 44 -29.94 2.97 -6.92
CA SER A 44 -30.54 1.80 -6.27
C SER A 44 -29.92 1.44 -4.92
N LEU A 45 -29.05 2.29 -4.38
CA LEU A 45 -28.42 2.09 -3.09
C LEU A 45 -29.44 2.22 -1.95
N LYS A 46 -29.39 1.29 -0.99
CA LYS A 46 -30.25 1.29 0.19
C LYS A 46 -29.46 1.55 1.46
N THR A 47 -30.11 2.15 2.44
CA THR A 47 -29.52 2.40 3.77
C THR A 47 -29.13 1.09 4.44
N ASN A 48 -27.97 1.07 5.10
CA ASN A 48 -27.42 -0.08 5.83
C ASN A 48 -27.17 -1.33 4.97
N GLU A 49 -27.06 -1.20 3.66
CA GLU A 49 -26.76 -2.29 2.76
C GLU A 49 -25.31 -2.24 2.29
N LEU A 50 -24.62 -3.40 2.36
CA LEU A 50 -23.30 -3.54 1.75
C LEU A 50 -23.45 -3.62 0.22
N SER A 51 -23.02 -2.58 -0.46
CA SER A 51 -23.13 -2.48 -1.91
C SER A 51 -21.77 -2.27 -2.55
N LYS A 52 -21.62 -2.75 -3.78
CA LYS A 52 -20.47 -2.51 -4.64
C LYS A 52 -20.86 -1.51 -5.72
N ILE A 53 -20.13 -0.40 -5.77
CA ILE A 53 -20.28 0.60 -6.83
C ILE A 53 -18.97 0.70 -7.63
N THR A 54 -19.08 1.14 -8.87
CA THR A 54 -17.94 1.47 -9.73
C THR A 54 -18.24 2.78 -10.40
N GLY A 55 -17.23 3.61 -10.60
CA GLY A 55 -17.38 4.90 -11.24
C GLY A 55 -16.06 5.68 -11.24
N LYS A 56 -16.12 6.90 -11.72
CA LYS A 56 -15.01 7.85 -11.71
C LYS A 56 -14.99 8.58 -10.38
N ALA A 57 -13.84 8.62 -9.72
CA ALA A 57 -13.67 9.41 -8.51
C ALA A 57 -13.47 10.88 -8.87
N LEU A 58 -14.23 11.76 -8.21
CA LEU A 58 -14.15 13.21 -8.35
C LEU A 58 -13.91 13.84 -6.98
N HIS A 59 -13.16 14.92 -6.96
CA HIS A 59 -12.85 15.65 -5.73
C HIS A 59 -14.07 16.45 -5.25
N VAL A 60 -14.28 16.49 -3.93
CA VAL A 60 -15.27 17.35 -3.27
C VAL A 60 -14.65 18.71 -2.93
N LYS A 61 -13.36 18.70 -2.59
CA LYS A 61 -12.55 19.87 -2.22
C LYS A 61 -11.28 19.89 -3.06
N GLU A 62 -10.39 20.80 -2.73
CA GLU A 62 -9.04 20.77 -3.31
C GLU A 62 -8.42 19.37 -3.17
N PRO A 63 -7.84 18.82 -4.25
CA PRO A 63 -7.28 17.48 -4.24
C PRO A 63 -6.09 17.37 -3.30
N LEU A 64 -5.96 16.23 -2.63
CA LEU A 64 -4.72 15.90 -1.96
C LEU A 64 -3.61 15.80 -3.00
N LEU A 65 -2.45 16.34 -2.68
CA LEU A 65 -1.24 16.15 -3.48
C LEU A 65 -0.41 15.03 -2.84
N ALA A 66 -0.19 13.97 -3.58
CA ALA A 66 0.68 12.89 -3.12
C ALA A 66 2.12 13.42 -2.98
N PRO A 67 2.76 13.31 -1.80
CA PRO A 67 4.00 14.02 -1.50
C PRO A 67 5.15 13.75 -2.46
N PHE A 68 5.30 12.50 -2.92
CA PHE A 68 6.38 12.10 -3.82
C PHE A 68 6.08 12.35 -5.30
N SER A 69 4.88 11.97 -5.74
CA SER A 69 4.51 12.06 -7.16
C SER A 69 3.95 13.42 -7.55
N LYS A 70 3.60 14.26 -6.55
CA LYS A 70 2.90 15.54 -6.72
C LYS A 70 1.58 15.43 -7.51
N ARG A 71 1.05 14.20 -7.65
CA ARG A 71 -0.20 13.95 -8.37
C ARG A 71 -1.40 14.25 -7.50
N PRO A 72 -2.44 14.89 -8.06
CA PRO A 72 -3.70 15.05 -7.36
C PRO A 72 -4.35 13.68 -7.16
N CYS A 73 -4.82 13.42 -5.95
CA CYS A 73 -5.43 12.15 -5.59
C CYS A 73 -6.48 12.34 -4.49
N ILE A 74 -7.32 11.34 -4.31
CA ILE A 74 -8.30 11.26 -3.21
C ILE A 74 -7.76 10.45 -2.02
N PHE A 75 -6.73 9.66 -2.27
CA PHE A 75 -6.08 8.80 -1.30
C PHE A 75 -4.62 8.60 -1.66
N TYR A 76 -3.74 8.62 -0.66
CA TYR A 76 -2.37 8.13 -0.80
C TYR A 76 -1.94 7.35 0.44
N SER A 77 -0.99 6.45 0.23
CA SER A 77 -0.29 5.73 1.29
C SER A 77 1.21 5.89 1.08
N ILE A 78 1.91 6.29 2.14
CA ILE A 78 3.36 6.45 2.16
C ILE A 78 3.93 5.45 3.14
N LYS A 79 5.03 4.84 2.75
CA LYS A 79 5.83 3.97 3.61
C LYS A 79 7.30 4.33 3.41
N ILE A 80 7.97 4.67 4.49
CA ILE A 80 9.42 4.90 4.50
C ILE A 80 10.07 3.79 5.30
N GLU A 81 11.05 3.15 4.71
CA GLU A 81 11.76 2.02 5.29
C GLU A 81 13.27 2.29 5.31
N GLU A 82 13.88 1.91 6.41
CA GLU A 82 15.32 1.93 6.61
C GLU A 82 15.85 0.49 6.52
N ARG A 83 16.94 0.30 5.78
CA ARG A 83 17.63 -0.97 5.77
C ARG A 83 18.60 -1.02 6.93
N LYS A 84 18.34 -1.88 7.90
CA LYS A 84 19.24 -2.14 9.01
C LYS A 84 20.07 -3.39 8.75
N SER A 85 21.38 -3.28 8.96
CA SER A 85 22.29 -4.41 8.92
C SER A 85 22.59 -4.85 10.36
N SER A 86 22.51 -6.15 10.62
CA SER A 86 22.87 -6.78 11.88
C SER A 86 23.83 -7.94 11.59
N GLY A 87 25.12 -7.63 11.55
CA GLY A 87 26.15 -8.63 11.24
C GLY A 87 25.95 -9.29 9.88
N LYS A 88 25.56 -10.56 9.88
CA LYS A 88 25.41 -11.38 8.66
C LYS A 88 24.07 -11.21 7.95
N SER A 89 23.11 -10.50 8.52
CA SER A 89 21.78 -10.30 7.93
C SER A 89 21.40 -8.83 7.82
N SER A 90 20.56 -8.52 6.85
CA SER A 90 19.96 -7.19 6.72
C SER A 90 18.45 -7.32 6.57
N HIS A 91 17.72 -6.40 7.18
CA HIS A 91 16.27 -6.36 7.12
C HIS A 91 15.77 -4.93 6.93
N TRP A 92 14.58 -4.79 6.33
CA TRP A 92 13.92 -3.50 6.18
C TRP A 92 13.05 -3.22 7.41
N LYS A 93 13.26 -2.07 8.03
CA LYS A 93 12.46 -1.57 9.15
C LYS A 93 11.62 -0.40 8.68
N THR A 94 10.31 -0.50 8.82
CA THR A 94 9.41 0.64 8.58
C THR A 94 9.64 1.69 9.67
N ILE A 95 10.00 2.90 9.29
CA ILE A 95 10.23 4.04 10.19
C ILE A 95 9.10 5.06 10.14
N TYR A 96 8.37 5.11 9.02
CA TYR A 96 7.22 5.97 8.86
C TYR A 96 6.17 5.31 7.97
N LYS A 97 4.91 5.49 8.33
CA LYS A 97 3.78 5.09 7.52
C LYS A 97 2.64 6.09 7.70
N GLU A 98 2.10 6.59 6.60
CA GLU A 98 0.94 7.48 6.58
C GLU A 98 -0.04 7.02 5.51
N ASP A 99 -1.32 6.94 5.90
CA ASP A 99 -2.43 6.75 4.98
C ASP A 99 -3.33 7.99 5.11
N LYS A 100 -3.52 8.74 4.02
CA LYS A 100 -4.35 9.94 4.01
C LYS A 100 -5.37 9.88 2.90
N PHE A 101 -6.60 10.24 3.23
CA PHE A 101 -7.71 10.26 2.28
C PHE A 101 -8.65 11.42 2.60
N GLN A 102 -9.49 11.77 1.65
CA GLN A 102 -10.52 12.78 1.78
C GLN A 102 -11.85 12.29 1.23
N ASP A 103 -12.91 13.05 1.50
CA ASP A 103 -14.21 12.83 0.90
C ASP A 103 -14.13 12.98 -0.61
N PHE A 104 -14.85 12.14 -1.33
CA PHE A 104 -14.87 12.17 -2.78
C PHE A 104 -16.24 11.74 -3.32
N PHE A 105 -16.56 12.17 -4.52
CA PHE A 105 -17.69 11.65 -5.26
C PHE A 105 -17.29 10.46 -6.10
N VAL A 106 -18.19 9.51 -6.24
CA VAL A 106 -18.16 8.51 -7.32
C VAL A 106 -19.25 8.87 -8.30
N GLU A 107 -18.85 9.15 -9.55
CA GLU A 107 -19.74 9.45 -10.66
C GLU A 107 -19.86 8.22 -11.55
N ARG A 108 -21.08 7.90 -11.95
CA ARG A 108 -21.39 6.89 -12.95
C ARG A 108 -22.67 7.22 -13.70
N ASN A 109 -22.60 7.36 -15.03
CA ASN A 109 -23.72 7.62 -15.91
C ASN A 109 -24.56 8.87 -15.52
N GLY A 110 -23.92 9.89 -14.97
CA GLY A 110 -24.59 11.10 -14.52
C GLY A 110 -25.10 11.05 -13.07
N ASP A 111 -25.10 9.87 -12.42
CA ASP A 111 -25.41 9.73 -11.02
C ASP A 111 -24.17 9.96 -10.15
N TYR A 112 -24.36 10.56 -8.98
CA TYR A 112 -23.31 10.89 -8.03
C TYR A 112 -23.61 10.33 -6.65
N VAL A 113 -22.62 9.81 -5.98
CA VAL A 113 -22.68 9.46 -4.56
C VAL A 113 -21.43 9.96 -3.87
N ILE A 114 -21.61 10.62 -2.72
CA ILE A 114 -20.50 11.05 -1.87
C ILE A 114 -20.03 9.87 -1.01
N VAL A 115 -18.72 9.67 -1.00
CA VAL A 115 -18.06 8.70 -0.11
C VAL A 115 -17.33 9.49 0.96
N GLN A 116 -17.78 9.33 2.20
CA GLN A 116 -17.18 9.96 3.39
C GLN A 116 -16.55 8.89 4.27
N PRO A 117 -15.24 8.62 4.10
CA PRO A 117 -14.58 7.60 4.89
C PRO A 117 -14.42 8.07 6.34
N LYS A 118 -15.13 7.43 7.27
CA LYS A 118 -14.99 7.69 8.70
C LYS A 118 -13.80 7.00 9.34
N GLN A 119 -13.22 6.03 8.66
CA GLN A 119 -12.10 5.20 9.11
C GLN A 119 -11.16 4.93 7.92
N ASN A 120 -9.88 4.73 8.21
CA ASN A 120 -8.93 4.31 7.19
C ASN A 120 -9.41 3.04 6.50
N PRO A 121 -9.38 2.96 5.16
CA PRO A 121 -9.78 1.77 4.43
C PRO A 121 -8.90 0.60 4.88
N LYS A 122 -9.53 -0.47 5.40
CA LYS A 122 -8.79 -1.63 5.91
C LYS A 122 -8.38 -2.61 4.82
N ASN A 123 -9.11 -2.61 3.72
CA ASN A 123 -8.94 -3.59 2.64
C ASN A 123 -8.92 -2.87 1.29
N TYR A 124 -7.76 -2.45 0.86
CA TYR A 124 -7.56 -1.84 -0.46
C TYR A 124 -6.42 -2.52 -1.21
N LEU A 125 -6.45 -2.40 -2.52
CA LEU A 125 -5.33 -2.77 -3.37
C LEU A 125 -4.56 -1.49 -3.71
N SER A 126 -3.35 -1.42 -3.23
CA SER A 126 -2.45 -0.31 -3.56
C SER A 126 -1.75 -0.54 -4.89
N HIS A 127 -1.56 0.53 -5.65
CA HIS A 127 -0.65 0.56 -6.79
C HIS A 127 0.57 1.38 -6.42
N LEU A 128 1.74 0.78 -6.61
CA LEU A 128 3.00 1.49 -6.40
C LEU A 128 3.17 2.52 -7.52
N VAL A 129 3.18 3.79 -7.17
CA VAL A 129 3.33 4.91 -8.10
C VAL A 129 4.78 5.41 -8.14
N VAL A 130 5.43 5.45 -6.97
CA VAL A 130 6.80 5.90 -6.82
C VAL A 130 7.54 4.92 -5.91
N ASP A 131 8.66 4.40 -6.39
CA ASP A 131 9.63 3.62 -5.59
C ASP A 131 10.98 4.33 -5.74
N LYS A 132 11.36 5.10 -4.72
CA LYS A 132 12.67 5.75 -4.64
C LYS A 132 13.52 5.04 -3.61
N LYS A 133 14.74 4.69 -4.01
CA LYS A 133 15.77 4.12 -3.13
C LYS A 133 16.95 5.07 -3.10
N GLU A 134 17.27 5.54 -1.92
CA GLU A 134 18.47 6.32 -1.66
C GLU A 134 19.43 5.49 -0.81
N THR A 135 20.68 5.51 -1.17
CA THR A 135 21.75 4.90 -0.36
C THR A 135 22.63 6.01 0.17
N SER A 136 22.80 6.01 1.49
CA SER A 136 23.79 6.84 2.14
C SER A 136 24.94 5.97 2.62
N GLY A 137 26.13 6.52 2.62
CA GLY A 137 27.35 5.86 3.08
C GLY A 137 28.37 6.90 3.53
N THR A 138 29.51 6.46 4.00
CA THR A 138 30.57 7.33 4.54
C THR A 138 31.01 8.46 3.60
N PHE A 139 30.71 8.33 2.28
CA PHE A 139 31.11 9.28 1.25
C PHE A 139 29.97 9.72 0.31
N LYS A 140 28.73 9.39 0.66
CA LYS A 140 27.59 9.73 -0.18
C LYS A 140 26.41 10.15 0.67
N ASP A 141 26.11 11.44 0.62
CA ASP A 141 24.92 12.01 1.22
C ASP A 141 23.69 11.72 0.34
N PRO A 142 22.50 11.59 0.95
CA PRO A 142 21.26 11.50 0.19
C PRO A 142 21.01 12.79 -0.58
N SER A 143 20.15 12.73 -1.59
CA SER A 143 19.79 13.93 -2.34
C SER A 143 19.13 14.95 -1.42
N PRO A 144 19.39 16.27 -1.64
CA PRO A 144 18.80 17.34 -0.82
C PRO A 144 17.28 17.26 -0.76
N GLU A 145 16.63 16.89 -1.87
CA GLU A 145 15.19 16.67 -1.94
C GLU A 145 14.69 15.57 -1.00
N PHE A 146 15.48 14.49 -0.86
CA PHE A 146 15.14 13.39 0.02
C PHE A 146 15.34 13.75 1.49
N GLU A 147 16.38 14.51 1.82
CA GLU A 147 16.59 15.05 3.17
C GLU A 147 15.48 16.00 3.60
N GLU A 148 15.09 16.92 2.73
CA GLU A 148 14.00 17.87 3.00
C GLU A 148 12.70 17.11 3.26
N LEU A 149 12.44 16.08 2.45
CA LEU A 149 11.29 15.22 2.64
C LEU A 149 11.32 14.50 4.00
N LEU A 150 12.44 13.90 4.41
CA LEU A 150 12.57 13.25 5.70
C LEU A 150 12.37 14.23 6.86
N LYS A 151 12.92 15.45 6.73
CA LYS A 151 12.71 16.54 7.70
C LYS A 151 11.24 16.93 7.81
N SER A 152 10.50 16.99 6.68
CA SER A 152 9.07 17.31 6.68
C SER A 152 8.22 16.28 7.44
N TYR A 153 8.70 15.04 7.54
CA TYR A 153 8.10 13.97 8.34
C TYR A 153 8.69 13.84 9.75
N HIS A 154 9.49 14.81 10.19
CA HIS A 154 10.18 14.79 11.48
C HIS A 154 11.06 13.54 11.69
N ILE A 155 11.55 12.96 10.61
CA ILE A 155 12.46 11.82 10.66
C ILE A 155 13.88 12.37 10.80
N ASN A 156 14.52 12.03 11.93
CA ASN A 156 15.88 12.47 12.20
C ASN A 156 16.87 11.76 11.27
N THR A 157 17.54 12.52 10.42
CA THR A 157 18.49 12.00 9.44
C THR A 157 19.85 11.64 10.05
N THR A 158 20.23 12.25 11.18
CA THR A 158 21.55 12.05 11.80
C THR A 158 21.76 10.66 12.38
N GLY A 159 20.70 9.96 12.81
CA GLY A 159 20.76 8.55 13.21
C GLY A 159 20.42 7.57 12.11
N PHE A 160 19.73 8.05 11.05
CA PHE A 160 19.29 7.27 9.90
C PHE A 160 20.45 6.94 8.94
N LEU A 161 21.45 7.81 8.86
CA LEU A 161 22.55 7.73 7.90
C LEU A 161 23.80 7.01 8.45
N GLY A 162 23.73 6.43 9.63
CA GLY A 162 24.83 5.61 10.18
C GLY A 162 26.07 6.40 10.65
N PHE A 163 25.97 7.71 10.75
CA PHE A 163 27.03 8.52 11.35
C PHE A 163 26.80 8.64 12.86
N ASN A 164 27.19 7.59 13.58
CA ASN A 164 27.66 7.77 14.94
C ASN A 164 29.18 7.93 14.86
N LYS A 165 29.63 9.08 15.38
CA LYS A 165 31.03 9.19 15.78
C LYS A 165 31.39 8.07 16.75
#